data_8b39e807ad94c692c76f246f9ab2cac0
#
_entry.id   8b39e807ad94c692c76f246f9ab2cac0
#
_cell.length_a   1.000
_cell.length_b   1.000
_cell.length_c   1.000
_cell.angle_alpha   90.00
_cell.angle_beta   90.00
_cell.angle_gamma   90.00
#
_symmetry.space_group_name_H-M   'P 1'
#
loop_
_entity.id
_entity.type
_entity.pdbx_description
1 polymer ?
#
loop_
_entity_poly.entity_id
_entity_poly.type
_entity_poly.pdbx_seq_one_letter_code
_entity_poly.pdbx_strand_id
1 'polypeptide(L)'
;MHLLEVANLGKRFGGLTAVNNVNFHIDEGEMVGIIGPNGAGKTTLFNLLSGFLKPDSGSVKFKGEDIIGLPPHKIVNKGLARTFQVVRPFHHLPVIANVMVALKSPRGARKIEWLKTMERKAADLLEDVGLSELMLEPAENVGHGDLKRLEIAKALATEPDLLLLDEPFGGLNPLEVDFLTKSIMRMHLDEPRRGVIIVEHKLYALMKLVKRVIVFHKGEKLTEGTPEEIANNKKVIEVYMGGPFKHA
;
A
#
# COMPACT_ATOMS: atom_id res chain seq x y z
N MET A 1 -4.86 -1.27 20.49
CA MET A 1 -3.52 -0.62 20.41
C MET A 1 -3.30 -0.26 18.96
N HIS A 2 -2.96 0.99 18.65
CA HIS A 2 -2.76 1.38 17.26
C HIS A 2 -1.53 0.67 16.66
N LEU A 3 -1.69 0.11 15.47
CA LEU A 3 -0.60 -0.49 14.70
C LEU A 3 0.34 0.59 14.14
N LEU A 4 -0.24 1.69 13.64
CA LEU A 4 0.47 2.88 13.15
C LEU A 4 -0.15 4.12 13.75
N GLU A 5 0.68 5.04 14.25
CA GLU A 5 0.27 6.37 14.72
C GLU A 5 1.08 7.43 13.98
N VAL A 6 0.40 8.39 13.39
CA VAL A 6 0.99 9.54 12.70
C VAL A 6 0.51 10.81 13.38
N ALA A 7 1.44 11.61 13.88
CA ALA A 7 1.11 12.83 14.61
C ALA A 7 1.89 14.04 14.10
N ASN A 8 1.17 15.09 13.72
CA ASN A 8 1.67 16.38 13.25
C ASN A 8 2.70 16.26 12.11
N LEU A 9 2.55 15.23 11.27
CA LEU A 9 3.52 14.92 10.22
C LEU A 9 3.56 16.03 9.17
N GLY A 10 4.77 16.51 8.89
CA GLY A 10 4.99 17.58 7.92
C GLY A 10 6.19 17.34 7.01
N LYS A 11 6.06 17.75 5.72
CA LYS A 11 7.13 17.72 4.73
C LYS A 11 7.00 18.85 3.74
N ARG A 12 8.13 19.54 3.51
CA ARG A 12 8.26 20.63 2.54
C ARG A 12 9.37 20.32 1.53
N PHE A 13 9.19 20.80 0.32
CA PHE A 13 10.18 20.79 -0.75
C PHE A 13 10.36 22.23 -1.26
N GLY A 14 11.40 22.91 -0.79
CA GLY A 14 11.54 24.33 -1.04
C GLY A 14 10.34 25.14 -0.55
N GLY A 15 9.68 25.86 -1.44
CA GLY A 15 8.46 26.62 -1.13
C GLY A 15 7.16 25.81 -1.07
N LEU A 16 7.15 24.54 -1.51
CA LEU A 16 5.98 23.69 -1.57
C LEU A 16 5.83 22.85 -0.29
N THR A 17 4.70 22.99 0.40
CA THR A 17 4.33 22.09 1.50
C THR A 17 3.57 20.90 0.93
N ALA A 18 4.21 19.73 0.93
CA ALA A 18 3.64 18.51 0.35
C ALA A 18 2.83 17.68 1.34
N VAL A 19 3.16 17.76 2.65
CA VAL A 19 2.41 17.19 3.77
C VAL A 19 2.41 18.23 4.89
N ASN A 20 1.25 18.53 5.44
CA ASN A 20 1.06 19.59 6.44
C ASN A 20 0.22 19.11 7.61
N ASN A 21 0.83 18.99 8.78
CA ASN A 21 0.17 18.67 10.05
C ASN A 21 -0.80 17.46 9.98
N VAL A 22 -0.37 16.39 9.32
CA VAL A 22 -1.19 15.21 9.12
C VAL A 22 -1.23 14.35 10.38
N ASN A 23 -2.44 13.99 10.79
CA ASN A 23 -2.73 13.19 11.97
C ASN A 23 -3.72 12.09 11.64
N PHE A 24 -3.35 10.82 11.87
CA PHE A 24 -4.23 9.66 11.78
C PHE A 24 -3.58 8.45 12.47
N HIS A 25 -4.36 7.40 12.66
CA HIS A 25 -3.87 6.10 13.14
C HIS A 25 -4.45 4.97 12.29
N ILE A 26 -3.83 3.80 12.38
CA ILE A 26 -4.31 2.54 11.81
C ILE A 26 -4.30 1.52 12.93
N ASP A 27 -5.39 0.79 13.09
CA ASP A 27 -5.49 -0.31 14.04
C ASP A 27 -5.08 -1.65 13.43
N GLU A 28 -4.76 -2.63 14.29
CA GLU A 28 -4.51 -4.00 13.82
C GLU A 28 -5.74 -4.52 13.06
N GLY A 29 -5.51 -5.16 11.92
CA GLY A 29 -6.57 -5.71 11.10
C GLY A 29 -7.43 -4.68 10.37
N GLU A 30 -7.07 -3.41 10.40
CA GLU A 30 -7.83 -2.37 9.72
C GLU A 30 -7.39 -2.23 8.26
N MET A 31 -8.35 -2.14 7.34
CA MET A 31 -8.12 -1.80 5.94
C MET A 31 -8.64 -0.39 5.67
N VAL A 32 -7.73 0.54 5.35
CA VAL A 32 -8.02 1.97 5.18
C VAL A 32 -7.69 2.42 3.77
N GLY A 33 -8.61 3.16 3.15
CA GLY A 33 -8.39 3.84 1.89
C GLY A 33 -7.84 5.25 2.08
N ILE A 34 -6.86 5.65 1.29
CA ILE A 34 -6.43 7.04 1.19
C ILE A 34 -6.71 7.54 -0.22
N ILE A 35 -7.56 8.55 -0.31
CA ILE A 35 -7.95 9.15 -1.58
C ILE A 35 -7.61 10.65 -1.61
N GLY A 36 -7.64 11.23 -2.79
CA GLY A 36 -7.39 12.65 -3.02
C GLY A 36 -6.92 12.91 -4.44
N PRO A 37 -7.04 14.15 -4.96
CA PRO A 37 -6.59 14.49 -6.30
C PRO A 37 -5.08 14.29 -6.49
N ASN A 38 -4.62 14.38 -7.74
CA ASN A 38 -3.20 14.37 -8.06
C ASN A 38 -2.51 15.55 -7.36
N GLY A 39 -1.33 15.33 -6.80
CA GLY A 39 -0.61 16.34 -6.03
C GLY A 39 -1.13 16.57 -4.61
N ALA A 40 -2.11 15.80 -4.12
CA ALA A 40 -2.61 15.94 -2.75
C ALA A 40 -1.62 15.54 -1.64
N GLY A 41 -0.47 14.94 -1.98
CA GLY A 41 0.56 14.53 -1.01
C GLY A 41 0.58 13.03 -0.65
N LYS A 42 -0.28 12.20 -1.27
CA LYS A 42 -0.41 10.76 -0.96
C LYS A 42 0.89 9.97 -1.13
N THR A 43 1.56 10.11 -2.26
CA THR A 43 2.86 9.45 -2.53
C THR A 43 3.95 9.96 -1.58
N THR A 44 3.93 11.27 -1.25
CA THR A 44 4.85 11.84 -0.25
C THR A 44 4.61 11.22 1.12
N LEU A 45 3.35 11.07 1.54
CA LEU A 45 2.99 10.38 2.77
C LEU A 45 3.55 8.95 2.80
N PHE A 46 3.32 8.16 1.75
CA PHE A 46 3.84 6.80 1.67
C PHE A 46 5.38 6.76 1.72
N ASN A 47 6.07 7.71 1.08
CA ASN A 47 7.52 7.84 1.16
C ASN A 47 8.01 8.16 2.58
N LEU A 48 7.27 8.96 3.34
CA LEU A 48 7.56 9.27 4.75
C LEU A 48 7.36 8.03 5.64
N LEU A 49 6.23 7.32 5.49
CA LEU A 49 5.92 6.13 6.29
C LEU A 49 6.90 4.97 6.02
N SER A 50 7.39 4.84 4.79
CA SER A 50 8.30 3.78 4.39
C SER A 50 9.80 4.14 4.45
N GLY A 51 10.15 5.34 4.98
CA GLY A 51 11.53 5.77 5.20
C GLY A 51 12.30 6.19 3.96
N PHE A 52 11.63 6.35 2.80
CA PHE A 52 12.24 6.92 1.58
C PHE A 52 12.42 8.43 1.67
N LEU A 53 11.65 9.08 2.55
CA LEU A 53 11.78 10.50 2.87
C LEU A 53 11.80 10.67 4.39
N LYS A 54 12.59 11.64 4.86
CA LYS A 54 12.58 12.09 6.25
C LYS A 54 11.58 13.24 6.39
N PRO A 55 10.65 13.21 7.37
CA PRO A 55 9.78 14.34 7.65
C PRO A 55 10.57 15.53 8.21
N ASP A 56 10.02 16.72 8.07
CA ASP A 56 10.56 17.94 8.65
C ASP A 56 9.97 18.22 10.03
N SER A 57 8.78 17.67 10.33
CA SER A 57 8.10 17.76 11.63
C SER A 57 7.21 16.55 11.89
N GLY A 58 6.80 16.38 13.15
CA GLY A 58 5.88 15.35 13.59
C GLY A 58 6.56 14.04 13.96
N SER A 59 5.73 13.01 14.21
CA SER A 59 6.19 11.67 14.59
C SER A 59 5.41 10.58 13.86
N VAL A 60 6.06 9.44 13.64
CA VAL A 60 5.45 8.21 13.12
C VAL A 60 5.86 7.06 14.03
N LYS A 61 4.87 6.47 14.73
CA LYS A 61 5.09 5.30 15.55
C LYS A 61 4.46 4.07 14.90
N PHE A 62 5.22 3.01 14.80
CA PHE A 62 4.77 1.71 14.34
C PHE A 62 4.92 0.70 15.47
N LYS A 63 3.81 0.07 15.91
CA LYS A 63 3.75 -0.79 17.10
C LYS A 63 4.31 -0.11 18.35
N GLY A 64 4.02 1.20 18.53
CA GLY A 64 4.50 2.00 19.66
C GLY A 64 5.96 2.49 19.55
N GLU A 65 6.73 2.04 18.56
CA GLU A 65 8.12 2.45 18.36
C GLU A 65 8.24 3.55 17.29
N ASP A 66 9.06 4.56 17.55
CA ASP A 66 9.35 5.60 16.54
C ASP A 66 10.14 4.99 15.37
N ILE A 67 9.68 5.28 14.14
CA ILE A 67 10.33 4.81 12.90
C ILE A 67 10.92 5.94 12.05
N ILE A 68 10.82 7.20 12.51
CA ILE A 68 11.38 8.35 11.78
C ILE A 68 12.90 8.23 11.65
N GLY A 69 13.38 8.48 10.43
CA GLY A 69 14.82 8.43 10.11
C GLY A 69 15.39 7.02 10.00
N LEU A 70 14.59 5.99 10.20
CA LEU A 70 15.00 4.63 9.87
C LEU A 70 15.04 4.44 8.36
N PRO A 71 16.06 3.78 7.80
CA PRO A 71 16.10 3.46 6.38
C PRO A 71 15.05 2.38 6.03
N PRO A 72 14.58 2.32 4.76
CA PRO A 72 13.49 1.44 4.34
C PRO A 72 13.65 -0.03 4.76
N HIS A 73 14.85 -0.60 4.61
CA HIS A 73 15.10 -2.00 4.99
C HIS A 73 14.87 -2.27 6.48
N LYS A 74 15.14 -1.32 7.38
CA LYS A 74 14.85 -1.45 8.82
C LYS A 74 13.35 -1.38 9.10
N ILE A 75 12.63 -0.53 8.36
CA ILE A 75 11.17 -0.40 8.47
C ILE A 75 10.49 -1.70 8.00
N VAL A 76 10.92 -2.27 6.86
CA VAL A 76 10.43 -3.57 6.38
C VAL A 76 10.71 -4.67 7.42
N ASN A 77 11.89 -4.70 8.03
CA ASN A 77 12.23 -5.66 9.08
C ASN A 77 11.41 -5.50 10.36
N LYS A 78 10.82 -4.32 10.61
CA LYS A 78 9.84 -4.11 11.69
C LYS A 78 8.44 -4.63 11.32
N GLY A 79 8.16 -4.84 10.02
CA GLY A 79 6.91 -5.41 9.52
C GLY A 79 6.02 -4.42 8.77
N LEU A 80 6.54 -3.30 8.29
CA LEU A 80 5.84 -2.39 7.41
C LEU A 80 6.40 -2.56 5.99
N ALA A 81 5.61 -3.18 5.09
CA ALA A 81 5.97 -3.35 3.69
C ALA A 81 5.16 -2.42 2.77
N ARG A 82 5.69 -2.16 1.58
CA ARG A 82 5.06 -1.29 0.59
C ARG A 82 5.25 -1.85 -0.81
N THR A 83 4.22 -1.74 -1.65
CA THR A 83 4.34 -1.84 -3.11
C THR A 83 4.67 -0.47 -3.71
N PHE A 84 5.15 -0.45 -4.93
CA PHE A 84 5.49 0.78 -5.65
C PHE A 84 4.60 0.97 -6.86
N GLN A 85 4.27 2.23 -7.15
CA GLN A 85 3.49 2.60 -8.34
C GLN A 85 4.18 2.10 -9.62
N VAL A 86 5.51 2.27 -9.71
CA VAL A 86 6.34 1.74 -10.79
C VAL A 86 6.97 0.43 -10.33
N VAL A 87 6.52 -0.65 -10.93
CA VAL A 87 7.02 -2.00 -10.63
C VAL A 87 8.49 -2.14 -11.03
N ARG A 88 9.31 -2.71 -10.15
CA ARG A 88 10.74 -2.97 -10.39
C ARG A 88 11.08 -4.43 -10.07
N PRO A 89 10.76 -5.36 -10.96
CA PRO A 89 11.15 -6.75 -10.79
C PRO A 89 12.64 -6.95 -11.14
N PHE A 90 13.17 -8.08 -10.71
CA PHE A 90 14.41 -8.61 -11.28
C PHE A 90 14.07 -9.21 -12.65
N HIS A 91 14.20 -8.41 -13.72
CA HIS A 91 13.66 -8.67 -15.05
C HIS A 91 14.03 -10.03 -15.63
N HIS A 92 15.30 -10.44 -15.50
CA HIS A 92 15.81 -11.71 -16.06
C HIS A 92 15.57 -12.91 -15.15
N LEU A 93 15.04 -12.70 -13.92
CA LEU A 93 14.70 -13.80 -13.03
C LEU A 93 13.25 -14.26 -13.27
N PRO A 94 12.97 -15.56 -13.13
CA PRO A 94 11.61 -16.07 -13.10
C PRO A 94 10.77 -15.37 -12.03
N VAL A 95 9.46 -15.30 -12.25
CA VAL A 95 8.49 -14.70 -11.32
C VAL A 95 8.64 -15.29 -9.91
N ILE A 96 8.77 -16.62 -9.79
CA ILE A 96 8.97 -17.29 -8.50
C ILE A 96 10.26 -16.85 -7.80
N ALA A 97 11.34 -16.68 -8.56
CA ALA A 97 12.63 -16.26 -8.00
C ALA A 97 12.57 -14.82 -7.46
N ASN A 98 11.78 -13.95 -8.08
CA ASN A 98 11.50 -12.60 -7.57
C ASN A 98 10.88 -12.63 -6.16
N VAL A 99 9.92 -13.52 -5.92
CA VAL A 99 9.29 -13.71 -4.60
C VAL A 99 10.29 -14.35 -3.62
N MET A 100 11.06 -15.36 -4.06
CA MET A 100 12.06 -16.01 -3.23
C MET A 100 13.14 -15.05 -2.71
N VAL A 101 13.53 -14.03 -3.49
CA VAL A 101 14.45 -12.97 -3.03
C VAL A 101 13.84 -12.20 -1.85
N ALA A 102 12.55 -11.88 -1.91
CA ALA A 102 11.86 -11.18 -0.82
C ALA A 102 11.69 -12.05 0.43
N LEU A 103 11.47 -13.37 0.27
CA LEU A 103 11.44 -14.34 1.36
C LEU A 103 12.77 -14.44 2.12
N LYS A 104 13.91 -14.09 1.51
CA LYS A 104 15.21 -14.01 2.19
C LYS A 104 15.37 -12.79 3.10
N SER A 105 14.39 -11.89 3.14
CA SER A 105 14.42 -10.81 4.14
C SER A 105 14.48 -11.38 5.55
N PRO A 106 15.07 -10.67 6.53
CA PRO A 106 15.19 -11.17 7.91
C PRO A 106 13.86 -11.59 8.54
N ARG A 107 12.74 -11.00 8.14
CA ARG A 107 11.40 -11.43 8.59
C ARG A 107 10.91 -12.66 7.85
N GLY A 108 10.95 -12.64 6.52
CA GLY A 108 10.51 -13.74 5.67
C GLY A 108 11.27 -15.04 5.97
N ALA A 109 12.57 -14.92 6.23
CA ALA A 109 13.45 -16.06 6.51
C ALA A 109 13.23 -16.72 7.89
N ARG A 110 12.58 -16.04 8.85
CA ARG A 110 12.38 -16.59 10.22
C ARG A 110 11.64 -17.92 10.26
N LYS A 111 10.83 -18.21 9.27
CA LYS A 111 9.99 -19.43 9.18
C LYS A 111 10.45 -20.39 8.08
N ILE A 112 11.62 -20.16 7.48
CA ILE A 112 12.10 -20.95 6.33
C ILE A 112 13.41 -21.63 6.68
N GLU A 113 13.38 -22.96 6.83
CA GLU A 113 14.56 -23.75 7.15
C GLU A 113 15.27 -24.31 5.90
N TRP A 114 14.55 -24.51 4.77
CA TRP A 114 15.07 -25.17 3.58
C TRP A 114 14.62 -24.52 2.28
N LEU A 115 15.44 -24.65 1.21
CA LEU A 115 15.14 -24.11 -0.14
C LEU A 115 13.79 -24.61 -0.69
N LYS A 116 13.46 -25.89 -0.52
CA LYS A 116 12.17 -26.47 -0.93
C LYS A 116 10.97 -25.80 -0.22
N THR A 117 11.12 -25.44 1.05
CA THR A 117 10.11 -24.71 1.80
C THR A 117 9.94 -23.30 1.26
N MET A 118 11.04 -22.66 0.85
CA MET A 118 11.02 -21.32 0.22
C MET A 118 10.32 -21.34 -1.15
N GLU A 119 10.62 -22.32 -2.01
CA GLU A 119 9.96 -22.49 -3.31
C GLU A 119 8.45 -22.70 -3.13
N ARG A 120 8.05 -23.60 -2.21
CA ARG A 120 6.64 -23.84 -1.90
C ARG A 120 5.95 -22.57 -1.43
N LYS A 121 6.53 -21.86 -0.46
CA LYS A 121 5.95 -20.61 0.05
C LYS A 121 5.87 -19.52 -1.02
N ALA A 122 6.84 -19.44 -1.93
CA ALA A 122 6.79 -18.53 -3.06
C ALA A 122 5.68 -18.91 -4.04
N ALA A 123 5.49 -20.22 -4.30
CA ALA A 123 4.41 -20.72 -5.15
C ALA A 123 3.03 -20.43 -4.54
N ASP A 124 2.85 -20.67 -3.23
CA ASP A 124 1.60 -20.37 -2.50
C ASP A 124 1.25 -18.88 -2.61
N LEU A 125 2.23 -17.98 -2.40
CA LEU A 125 2.04 -16.53 -2.56
C LEU A 125 1.71 -16.11 -4.00
N LEU A 126 2.25 -16.80 -4.99
CA LEU A 126 1.93 -16.55 -6.39
C LEU A 126 0.54 -17.06 -6.76
N GLU A 127 0.10 -18.17 -6.16
CA GLU A 127 -1.26 -18.67 -6.30
C GLU A 127 -2.28 -17.67 -5.73
N ASP A 128 -2.02 -17.10 -4.55
CA ASP A 128 -2.87 -16.09 -3.90
C ASP A 128 -3.11 -14.86 -4.78
N VAL A 129 -2.12 -14.48 -5.59
CA VAL A 129 -2.25 -13.36 -6.53
C VAL A 129 -2.56 -13.79 -7.97
N GLY A 130 -2.79 -15.11 -8.22
CA GLY A 130 -3.17 -15.66 -9.51
C GLY A 130 -2.05 -15.65 -10.56
N LEU A 131 -0.82 -15.93 -10.14
CA LEU A 131 0.37 -16.00 -11.01
C LEU A 131 0.95 -17.41 -11.12
N SER A 132 0.22 -18.47 -10.75
CA SER A 132 0.70 -19.86 -10.77
C SER A 132 1.21 -20.29 -12.14
N GLU A 133 0.53 -19.92 -13.21
CA GLU A 133 0.91 -20.32 -14.58
C GLU A 133 2.15 -19.58 -15.09
N LEU A 134 2.47 -18.43 -14.50
CA LEU A 134 3.59 -17.57 -14.90
C LEU A 134 4.83 -17.73 -14.01
N MET A 135 4.78 -18.61 -13.01
CA MET A 135 5.83 -18.66 -11.99
C MET A 135 7.23 -18.95 -12.52
N LEU A 136 7.36 -19.67 -13.62
CA LEU A 136 8.65 -20.00 -14.24
C LEU A 136 9.04 -19.03 -15.36
N GLU A 137 8.14 -18.14 -15.78
CA GLU A 137 8.41 -17.14 -16.81
C GLU A 137 9.37 -16.06 -16.29
N PRO A 138 10.34 -15.60 -17.11
CA PRO A 138 11.10 -14.40 -16.80
C PRO A 138 10.18 -13.20 -16.62
N ALA A 139 10.44 -12.37 -15.59
CA ALA A 139 9.57 -11.24 -15.29
C ALA A 139 9.51 -10.18 -16.41
N GLU A 140 10.48 -10.15 -17.32
CA GLU A 140 10.46 -9.27 -18.49
C GLU A 140 9.40 -9.67 -19.53
N ASN A 141 8.95 -10.92 -19.54
CA ASN A 141 7.91 -11.42 -20.44
C ASN A 141 6.50 -11.27 -19.87
N VAL A 142 6.39 -10.80 -18.63
CA VAL A 142 5.13 -10.75 -17.89
C VAL A 142 4.43 -9.41 -18.11
N GLY A 143 3.12 -9.44 -18.33
CA GLY A 143 2.31 -8.26 -18.57
C GLY A 143 2.28 -7.29 -17.37
N HIS A 144 1.97 -6.01 -17.64
CA HIS A 144 1.99 -4.97 -16.60
C HIS A 144 1.06 -5.28 -15.41
N GLY A 145 -0.13 -5.84 -15.68
CA GLY A 145 -1.08 -6.24 -14.63
C GLY A 145 -0.53 -7.34 -13.73
N ASP A 146 0.16 -8.31 -14.34
CA ASP A 146 0.78 -9.42 -13.63
C ASP A 146 1.99 -8.97 -12.82
N LEU A 147 2.76 -8.00 -13.33
CA LEU A 147 3.85 -7.39 -12.58
C LEU A 147 3.33 -6.64 -11.33
N LYS A 148 2.17 -6.01 -11.40
CA LYS A 148 1.51 -5.42 -10.20
C LYS A 148 1.16 -6.48 -9.17
N ARG A 149 0.63 -7.61 -9.60
CA ARG A 149 0.35 -8.77 -8.72
C ARG A 149 1.62 -9.36 -8.12
N LEU A 150 2.70 -9.45 -8.90
CA LEU A 150 4.01 -9.87 -8.44
C LEU A 150 4.56 -8.95 -7.32
N GLU A 151 4.42 -7.62 -7.45
CA GLU A 151 4.84 -6.68 -6.40
C GLU A 151 4.09 -6.91 -5.08
N ILE A 152 2.81 -7.25 -5.14
CA ILE A 152 2.04 -7.59 -3.94
C ILE A 152 2.57 -8.90 -3.33
N ALA A 153 2.81 -9.95 -4.13
CA ALA A 153 3.39 -11.20 -3.64
C ALA A 153 4.77 -10.99 -3.00
N LYS A 154 5.62 -10.16 -3.60
CA LYS A 154 6.93 -9.78 -3.02
C LYS A 154 6.79 -9.04 -1.69
N ALA A 155 5.83 -8.13 -1.57
CA ALA A 155 5.57 -7.42 -0.32
C ALA A 155 5.07 -8.39 0.77
N LEU A 156 4.14 -9.29 0.44
CA LEU A 156 3.63 -10.31 1.33
C LEU A 156 4.71 -11.32 1.79
N ALA A 157 5.67 -11.63 0.92
CA ALA A 157 6.80 -12.49 1.23
C ALA A 157 7.65 -11.98 2.40
N THR A 158 7.60 -10.69 2.72
CA THR A 158 8.26 -10.11 3.90
C THR A 158 7.47 -10.30 5.20
N GLU A 159 6.31 -10.96 5.17
CA GLU A 159 5.39 -11.17 6.30
C GLU A 159 5.05 -9.87 7.04
N PRO A 160 4.43 -8.89 6.35
CA PRO A 160 4.16 -7.60 6.94
C PRO A 160 3.01 -7.67 7.95
N ASP A 161 3.12 -6.86 9.02
CA ASP A 161 2.00 -6.54 9.90
C ASP A 161 1.18 -5.36 9.36
N LEU A 162 1.83 -4.47 8.56
CA LEU A 162 1.18 -3.38 7.84
C LEU A 162 1.64 -3.38 6.38
N LEU A 163 0.68 -3.43 5.46
CA LEU A 163 0.92 -3.40 4.02
C LEU A 163 0.43 -2.08 3.42
N LEU A 164 1.33 -1.35 2.75
CA LEU A 164 1.00 -0.14 2.00
C LEU A 164 0.89 -0.49 0.52
N LEU A 165 -0.29 -0.34 -0.07
CA LEU A 165 -0.57 -0.57 -1.49
C LEU A 165 -0.69 0.78 -2.22
N ASP A 166 0.26 1.06 -3.11
CA ASP A 166 0.34 2.32 -3.86
C ASP A 166 -0.21 2.13 -5.27
N GLU A 167 -1.43 2.57 -5.51
CA GLU A 167 -2.18 2.48 -6.75
C GLU A 167 -2.16 1.05 -7.37
N PRO A 168 -2.56 0.01 -6.60
CA PRO A 168 -2.48 -1.37 -7.06
C PRO A 168 -3.32 -1.63 -8.31
N PHE A 169 -4.39 -0.86 -8.55
CA PHE A 169 -5.28 -1.02 -9.71
C PHE A 169 -4.88 -0.17 -10.92
N GLY A 170 -3.80 0.62 -10.82
CA GLY A 170 -3.33 1.49 -11.91
C GLY A 170 -2.97 0.70 -13.17
N GLY A 171 -3.54 1.06 -14.32
CA GLY A 171 -3.29 0.39 -15.60
C GLY A 171 -4.04 -0.93 -15.84
N LEU A 172 -4.78 -1.46 -14.84
CA LEU A 172 -5.54 -2.70 -14.96
C LEU A 172 -6.88 -2.48 -15.68
N ASN A 173 -7.31 -3.48 -16.46
CA ASN A 173 -8.65 -3.53 -17.02
C ASN A 173 -9.70 -3.92 -15.94
N PRO A 174 -11.02 -3.79 -16.20
CA PRO A 174 -12.04 -4.06 -15.19
C PRO A 174 -12.02 -5.48 -14.62
N LEU A 175 -11.72 -6.51 -15.41
CA LEU A 175 -11.65 -7.90 -14.96
C LEU A 175 -10.45 -8.12 -14.03
N GLU A 176 -9.29 -7.55 -14.38
CA GLU A 176 -8.09 -7.60 -13.55
C GLU A 176 -8.31 -6.86 -12.22
N VAL A 177 -9.00 -5.72 -12.24
CA VAL A 177 -9.36 -4.97 -11.03
C VAL A 177 -10.26 -5.81 -10.12
N ASP A 178 -11.30 -6.46 -10.66
CA ASP A 178 -12.21 -7.31 -9.87
C ASP A 178 -11.46 -8.52 -9.29
N PHE A 179 -10.61 -9.15 -10.09
CA PHE A 179 -9.76 -10.24 -9.62
C PHE A 179 -8.83 -9.79 -8.48
N LEU A 180 -8.08 -8.71 -8.67
CA LEU A 180 -7.15 -8.22 -7.65
C LEU A 180 -7.87 -7.73 -6.38
N THR A 181 -9.06 -7.15 -6.52
CA THR A 181 -9.93 -6.78 -5.38
C THR A 181 -10.27 -8.00 -4.54
N LYS A 182 -10.68 -9.12 -5.18
CA LYS A 182 -10.97 -10.39 -4.49
C LYS A 182 -9.72 -10.98 -3.83
N SER A 183 -8.57 -10.93 -4.52
CA SER A 183 -7.29 -11.40 -3.96
C SER A 183 -6.88 -10.61 -2.72
N ILE A 184 -6.97 -9.27 -2.75
CA ILE A 184 -6.67 -8.42 -1.58
C ILE A 184 -7.63 -8.73 -0.42
N MET A 185 -8.92 -8.93 -0.70
CA MET A 185 -9.90 -9.30 0.32
C MET A 185 -9.55 -10.65 0.95
N ARG A 186 -9.23 -11.67 0.14
CA ARG A 186 -8.83 -13.00 0.61
C ARG A 186 -7.58 -12.92 1.49
N MET A 187 -6.53 -12.26 1.03
CA MET A 187 -5.29 -12.07 1.79
C MET A 187 -5.51 -11.39 3.15
N HIS A 188 -6.49 -10.48 3.23
CA HIS A 188 -6.86 -9.85 4.50
C HIS A 188 -7.64 -10.79 5.42
N LEU A 189 -8.51 -11.65 4.87
CA LEU A 189 -9.24 -12.66 5.64
C LEU A 189 -8.31 -13.76 6.18
N ASP A 190 -7.29 -14.15 5.40
CA ASP A 190 -6.31 -15.18 5.80
C ASP A 190 -5.38 -14.69 6.92
N GLU A 191 -5.11 -13.38 6.98
CA GLU A 191 -4.31 -12.74 8.04
C GLU A 191 -5.06 -11.53 8.63
N PRO A 192 -6.09 -11.78 9.46
CA PRO A 192 -7.02 -10.73 9.90
C PRO A 192 -6.40 -9.67 10.82
N ARG A 193 -5.18 -9.89 11.33
CA ARG A 193 -4.45 -8.87 12.10
C ARG A 193 -3.63 -7.92 11.23
N ARG A 194 -3.41 -8.26 9.96
CA ARG A 194 -2.62 -7.41 9.06
C ARG A 194 -3.38 -6.13 8.73
N GLY A 195 -2.81 -4.98 9.10
CA GLY A 195 -3.29 -3.69 8.63
C GLY A 195 -2.98 -3.48 7.14
N VAL A 196 -3.87 -2.79 6.43
CA VAL A 196 -3.65 -2.45 5.02
C VAL A 196 -4.02 -1.00 4.77
N ILE A 197 -3.12 -0.23 4.15
CA ILE A 197 -3.43 1.11 3.64
C ILE A 197 -3.37 1.05 2.12
N ILE A 198 -4.43 1.51 1.45
CA ILE A 198 -4.52 1.51 -0.01
C ILE A 198 -4.67 2.95 -0.50
N VAL A 199 -3.71 3.43 -1.26
CA VAL A 199 -3.86 4.67 -2.05
C VAL A 199 -4.41 4.30 -3.42
N GLU A 200 -5.53 4.90 -3.81
CA GLU A 200 -6.18 4.58 -5.09
C GLU A 200 -6.99 5.74 -5.68
N HIS A 201 -7.14 5.68 -7.01
CA HIS A 201 -8.00 6.57 -7.78
C HIS A 201 -9.25 5.87 -8.33
N LYS A 202 -9.24 4.53 -8.42
CA LYS A 202 -10.40 3.72 -8.81
C LYS A 202 -11.33 3.51 -7.61
N LEU A 203 -12.11 4.54 -7.29
CA LEU A 203 -12.92 4.61 -6.07
C LEU A 203 -13.87 3.41 -5.92
N TYR A 204 -14.48 2.95 -7.03
CA TYR A 204 -15.43 1.82 -7.00
C TYR A 204 -14.82 0.51 -6.46
N ALA A 205 -13.52 0.28 -6.76
CA ALA A 205 -12.81 -0.90 -6.27
C ALA A 205 -12.35 -0.70 -4.82
N LEU A 206 -11.82 0.49 -4.50
CA LEU A 206 -11.37 0.82 -3.16
C LEU A 206 -12.51 0.73 -2.14
N MET A 207 -13.67 1.32 -2.45
CA MET A 207 -14.84 1.37 -1.55
C MET A 207 -15.42 -0.01 -1.21
N LYS A 208 -15.15 -1.04 -2.04
CA LYS A 208 -15.52 -2.43 -1.73
C LYS A 208 -14.60 -3.08 -0.70
N LEU A 209 -13.36 -2.59 -0.57
CA LEU A 209 -12.33 -3.17 0.28
C LEU A 209 -12.31 -2.57 1.68
N VAL A 210 -12.55 -1.27 1.80
CA VAL A 210 -12.26 -0.53 3.01
C VAL A 210 -13.51 -0.17 3.80
N LYS A 211 -13.38 -0.08 5.13
CA LYS A 211 -14.44 0.40 6.02
C LYS A 211 -14.24 1.86 6.43
N ARG A 212 -13.04 2.39 6.26
CA ARG A 212 -12.68 3.78 6.53
C ARG A 212 -11.85 4.35 5.39
N VAL A 213 -12.14 5.59 5.04
CA VAL A 213 -11.45 6.34 3.99
C VAL A 213 -10.95 7.65 4.58
N ILE A 214 -9.69 7.96 4.33
CA ILE A 214 -9.06 9.25 4.66
C ILE A 214 -8.90 10.03 3.36
N VAL A 215 -9.41 11.27 3.34
CA VAL A 215 -9.34 12.15 2.17
C VAL A 215 -8.21 13.15 2.34
N PHE A 216 -7.30 13.17 1.37
CA PHE A 216 -6.19 14.11 1.31
C PHE A 216 -6.47 15.22 0.30
N HIS A 217 -6.17 16.46 0.69
CA HIS A 217 -6.20 17.61 -0.20
C HIS A 217 -5.10 18.61 0.17
N LYS A 218 -4.31 19.05 -0.82
CA LYS A 218 -3.23 20.06 -0.64
C LYS A 218 -2.28 19.76 0.54
N GLY A 219 -1.92 18.50 0.73
CA GLY A 219 -1.01 18.06 1.78
C GLY A 219 -1.64 17.83 3.16
N GLU A 220 -2.94 18.01 3.31
CA GLU A 220 -3.65 17.90 4.58
C GLU A 220 -4.70 16.78 4.55
N LYS A 221 -5.04 16.23 5.72
CA LYS A 221 -6.22 15.39 5.91
C LYS A 221 -7.46 16.28 5.91
N LEU A 222 -8.23 16.24 4.82
CA LEU A 222 -9.45 17.04 4.68
C LEU A 222 -10.57 16.50 5.58
N THR A 223 -10.77 15.19 5.56
CA THR A 223 -11.79 14.48 6.35
C THR A 223 -11.49 12.98 6.37
N GLU A 224 -12.17 12.24 7.23
CA GLU A 224 -12.22 10.78 7.21
C GLU A 224 -13.61 10.30 7.59
N GLY A 225 -13.97 9.09 7.17
CA GLY A 225 -15.27 8.48 7.45
C GLY A 225 -15.45 7.17 6.70
N THR A 226 -16.64 6.60 6.78
CA THR A 226 -17.03 5.43 5.99
C THR A 226 -17.09 5.77 4.49
N PRO A 227 -17.01 4.77 3.59
CA PRO A 227 -17.18 4.97 2.15
C PRO A 227 -18.43 5.77 1.80
N GLU A 228 -19.56 5.50 2.48
CA GLU A 228 -20.84 6.17 2.25
C GLU A 228 -20.81 7.64 2.70
N GLU A 229 -20.26 7.93 3.87
CA GLU A 229 -20.09 9.29 4.37
C GLU A 229 -19.20 10.13 3.44
N ILE A 230 -18.11 9.53 2.95
CA ILE A 230 -17.18 10.20 2.04
C ILE A 230 -17.82 10.46 0.67
N ALA A 231 -18.58 9.51 0.13
CA ALA A 231 -19.28 9.66 -1.16
C ALA A 231 -20.31 10.80 -1.12
N ASN A 232 -20.92 11.05 0.04
CA ASN A 232 -21.94 12.10 0.23
C ASN A 232 -21.37 13.42 0.79
N ASN A 233 -20.06 13.50 1.04
CA ASN A 233 -19.44 14.68 1.64
C ASN A 233 -19.25 15.79 0.61
N LYS A 234 -19.94 16.91 0.78
CA LYS A 234 -19.90 18.06 -0.15
C LYS A 234 -18.49 18.58 -0.39
N LYS A 235 -17.65 18.68 0.65
CA LYS A 235 -16.26 19.15 0.51
C LYS A 235 -15.43 18.19 -0.35
N VAL A 236 -15.65 16.87 -0.20
CA VAL A 236 -14.96 15.86 -1.01
C VAL A 236 -15.39 15.97 -2.47
N ILE A 237 -16.70 16.08 -2.73
CA ILE A 237 -17.24 16.26 -4.08
C ILE A 237 -16.65 17.51 -4.73
N GLU A 238 -16.62 18.64 -4.04
CA GLU A 238 -16.04 19.90 -4.55
C GLU A 238 -14.55 19.74 -4.93
N VAL A 239 -13.77 19.06 -4.09
CA VAL A 239 -12.34 18.81 -4.33
C VAL A 239 -12.10 17.97 -5.58
N TYR A 240 -12.96 16.98 -5.86
CA TYR A 240 -12.84 16.12 -7.04
C TYR A 240 -13.43 16.74 -8.32
N MET A 241 -14.46 17.58 -8.20
CA MET A 241 -15.15 18.20 -9.33
C MET A 241 -14.53 19.55 -9.74
N GLY A 242 -13.54 20.05 -8.98
CA GLY A 242 -12.76 21.24 -9.34
C GLY A 242 -13.44 22.59 -9.04
N GLY A 243 -14.42 22.62 -8.14
CA GLY A 243 -15.06 23.86 -7.68
C GLY A 243 -16.50 23.66 -7.19
N PRO A 244 -17.10 24.67 -6.57
CA PRO A 244 -18.48 24.57 -6.12
C PRO A 244 -19.41 24.28 -7.32
N PHE A 245 -20.35 23.36 -7.13
CA PHE A 245 -21.45 23.14 -8.08
C PHE A 245 -22.13 24.48 -8.35
N LYS A 246 -21.87 25.10 -9.48
CA LYS A 246 -22.77 26.11 -10.00
C LYS A 246 -23.99 25.34 -10.50
N HIS A 247 -25.05 25.37 -9.71
CA HIS A 247 -26.36 24.97 -10.19
C HIS A 247 -26.66 25.81 -11.44
N ALA A 248 -26.69 25.19 -12.60
CA ALA A 248 -27.29 25.76 -13.80
C ALA A 248 -28.79 25.62 -13.70
#